data_e641d53bfedba517f0aff5c85e0d1539
#
_entry.id   e641d53bfedba517f0aff5c85e0d1539
#
_cell.length_a   1.000
_cell.length_b   1.000
_cell.length_c   1.000
_cell.angle_alpha   90.00
_cell.angle_beta   90.00
_cell.angle_gamma   90.00
#
_symmetry.space_group_name_H-M   'P 1'
#
loop_
_entity.id
_entity.type
_entity.pdbx_description
1 polymer ?
#
loop_
_entity_poly.entity_id
_entity_poly.type
_entity_poly.pdbx_seq_one_letter_code
_entity_poly.pdbx_strand_id
1 'polypeptide(L)'
;QRQMCIRDSPMAGSEKTGYENSSSSIIKGARYIITPTKETKPEKIEFMKQFASDVGMNPIVMDYHVHDKSVAAISHVPHLLSTALVHVVSDNDDEEKHMQLLAAGCFRDMSRVAASSPEMWEQICLTNSSAISNILEQYIEMLETIKDNIDKKTPGYVASLFEMSREYRNSLESRHPEH
;
A
#
# COMPACT_ATOMS: atom_id res chain seq x y z
N GLN A 1 21.33 7.80 17.28
CA GLN A 1 20.48 7.98 16.09
C GLN A 1 20.54 9.45 15.70
N ARG A 2 21.13 9.77 14.54
CA ARG A 2 21.01 11.12 13.97
C ARG A 2 19.55 11.31 13.58
N GLN A 3 18.85 12.23 14.26
CA GLN A 3 17.53 12.68 13.81
C GLN A 3 17.69 13.29 12.41
N MET A 4 17.11 12.63 11.42
CA MET A 4 17.06 13.22 10.09
C MET A 4 16.07 14.38 10.13
N CYS A 5 16.56 15.59 9.81
CA CYS A 5 15.72 16.81 9.83
C CYS A 5 14.67 16.85 8.70
N ILE A 6 14.66 15.88 7.82
CA ILE A 6 13.72 15.73 6.70
C ILE A 6 13.70 14.28 6.28
N ARG A 7 12.54 13.75 5.94
CA ARG A 7 12.39 12.44 5.32
C ARG A 7 11.77 12.63 3.94
N ASP A 8 12.08 11.71 3.06
CA ASP A 8 11.54 11.64 1.72
C ASP A 8 11.02 10.23 1.42
N SER A 9 10.01 10.16 0.57
CA SER A 9 9.37 8.91 0.20
C SER A 9 8.93 8.98 -1.26
N PRO A 10 9.75 8.48 -2.20
CA PRO A 10 9.31 8.34 -3.57
C PRO A 10 8.23 7.26 -3.65
N MET A 11 7.04 7.65 -4.14
CA MET A 11 5.91 6.73 -4.35
C MET A 11 6.07 6.01 -5.69
N ALA A 12 7.17 5.26 -5.80
CA ALA A 12 7.59 4.57 -7.01
C ALA A 12 8.37 3.31 -6.62
N GLY A 13 8.17 2.22 -7.35
CA GLY A 13 8.87 0.97 -7.08
C GLY A 13 8.18 -0.22 -7.77
N SER A 14 8.81 -1.36 -7.64
CA SER A 14 8.25 -2.65 -8.04
C SER A 14 8.62 -3.69 -6.99
N GLU A 15 7.96 -4.85 -7.05
CA GLU A 15 8.28 -6.01 -6.21
C GLU A 15 9.61 -6.68 -6.57
N LYS A 16 10.21 -6.33 -7.71
CA LYS A 16 11.49 -6.87 -8.18
C LYS A 16 12.65 -6.11 -7.56
N THR A 17 13.66 -6.81 -7.10
CA THR A 17 14.89 -6.26 -6.53
C THR A 17 16.03 -6.31 -7.54
N GLY A 18 17.07 -5.51 -7.30
CA GLY A 18 18.28 -5.48 -8.12
C GLY A 18 18.30 -4.38 -9.18
N TYR A 19 19.52 -3.91 -9.51
CA TYR A 19 19.74 -2.83 -10.49
C TYR A 19 19.22 -3.19 -11.88
N GLU A 20 19.28 -4.46 -12.25
CA GLU A 20 18.80 -5.00 -13.53
C GLU A 20 17.29 -4.82 -13.75
N ASN A 21 16.53 -4.63 -12.65
CA ASN A 21 15.10 -4.36 -12.67
C ASN A 21 14.77 -2.87 -12.54
N SER A 22 15.79 -2.00 -12.47
CA SER A 22 15.59 -0.55 -12.38
C SER A 22 15.25 0.06 -13.76
N SER A 23 14.35 1.05 -13.75
CA SER A 23 14.04 1.83 -14.95
C SER A 23 13.68 3.27 -14.56
N SER A 24 14.16 4.24 -15.32
CA SER A 24 13.77 5.63 -15.13
C SER A 24 12.27 5.88 -15.33
N SER A 25 11.59 5.01 -16.08
CA SER A 25 10.14 5.08 -16.26
C SER A 25 9.35 4.86 -14.97
N ILE A 26 9.91 4.13 -13.98
CA ILE A 26 9.27 3.88 -12.70
C ILE A 26 9.10 5.17 -11.89
N ILE A 27 10.07 6.08 -11.96
CA ILE A 27 10.07 7.34 -11.19
C ILE A 27 9.45 8.51 -11.95
N LYS A 28 9.43 8.47 -13.28
CA LYS A 28 8.94 9.57 -14.11
C LYS A 28 7.46 9.83 -13.88
N GLY A 29 7.11 11.04 -13.46
CA GLY A 29 5.73 11.43 -13.11
C GLY A 29 5.24 10.92 -11.75
N ALA A 30 6.00 10.06 -11.06
CA ALA A 30 5.64 9.56 -9.74
C ALA A 30 5.67 10.69 -8.68
N ARG A 31 4.96 10.50 -7.59
CA ARG A 31 4.95 11.46 -6.48
C ARG A 31 6.18 11.27 -5.61
N TYR A 32 6.77 12.39 -5.21
CA TYR A 32 7.89 12.44 -4.28
C TYR A 32 7.43 13.16 -3.01
N ILE A 33 7.20 12.39 -1.95
CA ILE A 33 6.67 12.95 -0.71
C ILE A 33 7.84 13.47 0.13
N ILE A 34 7.70 14.70 0.61
CA ILE A 34 8.67 15.36 1.49
C ILE A 34 7.98 15.59 2.83
N THR A 35 8.52 15.02 3.90
CA THR A 35 7.99 15.15 5.24
C THR A 35 8.98 15.93 6.12
N PRO A 36 8.86 17.27 6.17
CA PRO A 36 9.73 18.10 7.00
C PRO A 36 9.42 17.93 8.48
N THR A 37 10.41 18.15 9.33
CA THR A 37 10.25 18.34 10.77
C THR A 37 10.15 19.84 11.11
N LYS A 38 9.86 20.15 12.38
CA LYS A 38 9.87 21.54 12.86
C LYS A 38 11.22 22.24 12.75
N GLU A 39 12.29 21.46 12.67
CA GLU A 39 13.68 21.93 12.55
C GLU A 39 14.15 22.07 11.10
N THR A 40 13.31 21.63 10.14
CA THR A 40 13.66 21.68 8.73
C THR A 40 13.63 23.11 8.21
N LYS A 41 14.78 23.60 7.75
CA LYS A 41 14.87 24.94 7.18
C LYS A 41 14.16 25.04 5.85
N PRO A 42 13.45 26.14 5.55
CA PRO A 42 12.70 26.30 4.29
C PRO A 42 13.54 26.06 3.03
N GLU A 43 14.79 26.52 3.01
CA GLU A 43 15.68 26.33 1.86
C GLU A 43 15.97 24.85 1.55
N LYS A 44 15.92 23.95 2.57
CA LYS A 44 16.07 22.51 2.35
C LYS A 44 14.82 21.90 1.72
N ILE A 45 13.65 22.38 2.09
CA ILE A 45 12.39 21.95 1.49
C ILE A 45 12.37 22.32 0.01
N GLU A 46 12.72 23.58 -0.31
CA GLU A 46 12.78 24.04 -1.71
C GLU A 46 13.85 23.28 -2.52
N PHE A 47 15.01 23.02 -1.93
CA PHE A 47 16.02 22.16 -2.55
C PHE A 47 15.49 20.77 -2.90
N MET A 48 14.78 20.11 -1.97
CA MET A 48 14.22 18.77 -2.20
C MET A 48 13.09 18.78 -3.23
N LYS A 49 12.28 19.84 -3.27
CA LYS A 49 11.28 20.02 -4.34
C LYS A 49 11.94 20.14 -5.71
N GLN A 50 12.97 20.97 -5.82
CA GLN A 50 13.69 21.15 -7.07
C GLN A 50 14.35 19.85 -7.50
N PHE A 51 15.05 19.16 -6.59
CA PHE A 51 15.65 17.86 -6.85
C PHE A 51 14.62 16.83 -7.39
N ALA A 52 13.45 16.71 -6.73
CA ALA A 52 12.40 15.82 -7.18
C ALA A 52 11.90 16.16 -8.59
N SER A 53 11.73 17.47 -8.89
CA SER A 53 11.31 17.94 -10.20
C SER A 53 12.38 17.67 -11.27
N ASP A 54 13.66 17.87 -10.95
CA ASP A 54 14.78 17.64 -11.88
C ASP A 54 14.92 16.17 -12.28
N VAL A 55 14.56 15.23 -11.40
CA VAL A 55 14.52 13.79 -11.71
C VAL A 55 13.19 13.34 -12.33
N GLY A 56 12.29 14.28 -12.61
CA GLY A 56 11.01 14.02 -13.29
C GLY A 56 9.90 13.52 -12.39
N MET A 57 10.01 13.72 -11.07
CA MET A 57 8.97 13.37 -10.09
C MET A 57 8.14 14.61 -9.69
N ASN A 58 6.97 14.37 -9.10
CA ASN A 58 6.05 15.40 -8.63
C ASN A 58 6.19 15.58 -7.11
N PRO A 59 6.85 16.65 -6.60
CA PRO A 59 7.04 16.84 -5.17
C PRO A 59 5.74 17.22 -4.44
N ILE A 60 5.50 16.60 -3.30
CA ILE A 60 4.38 16.90 -2.40
C ILE A 60 4.94 17.03 -0.99
N VAL A 61 4.67 18.16 -0.34
CA VAL A 61 5.05 18.38 1.07
C VAL A 61 3.85 18.07 1.96
N MET A 62 4.04 17.22 2.97
CA MET A 62 2.99 16.90 3.93
C MET A 62 3.56 16.58 5.32
N ASP A 63 2.69 16.59 6.31
CA ASP A 63 3.03 16.15 7.66
C ASP A 63 3.36 14.65 7.69
N TYR A 64 4.36 14.26 8.47
CA TYR A 64 4.81 12.87 8.50
C TYR A 64 3.77 11.91 9.12
N HIS A 65 2.93 12.36 10.06
CA HIS A 65 1.84 11.53 10.60
C HIS A 65 0.77 11.24 9.53
N VAL A 66 0.48 12.26 8.70
CA VAL A 66 -0.44 12.09 7.57
C VAL A 66 0.15 11.13 6.55
N HIS A 67 1.43 11.27 6.23
CA HIS A 67 2.16 10.34 5.35
C HIS A 67 2.12 8.91 5.89
N ASP A 68 2.58 8.70 7.13
CA ASP A 68 2.74 7.38 7.72
C ASP A 68 1.39 6.63 7.84
N LYS A 69 0.32 7.35 8.20
CA LYS A 69 -1.05 6.81 8.19
C LYS A 69 -1.52 6.46 6.78
N SER A 70 -1.27 7.35 5.82
CA SER A 70 -1.71 7.13 4.43
C SER A 70 -1.02 5.92 3.80
N VAL A 71 0.31 5.80 3.92
CA VAL A 71 1.04 4.65 3.35
C VAL A 71 0.73 3.36 4.10
N ALA A 72 0.41 3.41 5.40
CA ALA A 72 -0.10 2.25 6.12
C ALA A 72 -1.37 1.71 5.45
N ALA A 73 -2.33 2.59 5.13
CA ALA A 73 -3.61 2.21 4.57
C ALA A 73 -3.55 1.76 3.10
N ILE A 74 -2.74 2.45 2.25
CA ILE A 74 -2.76 2.22 0.80
C ILE A 74 -1.62 1.31 0.29
N SER A 75 -0.64 0.99 1.15
CA SER A 75 0.52 0.19 0.78
C SER A 75 0.82 -0.91 1.80
N HIS A 76 1.11 -0.55 3.06
CA HIS A 76 1.63 -1.53 4.02
C HIS A 76 0.61 -2.61 4.37
N VAL A 77 -0.60 -2.22 4.78
CA VAL A 77 -1.67 -3.19 5.10
C VAL A 77 -2.12 -3.99 3.88
N PRO A 78 -2.29 -3.44 2.67
CA PRO A 78 -2.55 -4.24 1.47
C PRO A 78 -1.52 -5.36 1.23
N HIS A 79 -0.23 -5.13 1.45
CA HIS A 79 0.78 -6.19 1.32
C HIS A 79 0.64 -7.25 2.42
N LEU A 80 0.39 -6.86 3.66
CA LEU A 80 0.14 -7.80 4.76
C LEU A 80 -1.11 -8.64 4.53
N LEU A 81 -2.19 -8.04 4.01
CA LEU A 81 -3.42 -8.75 3.66
C LEU A 81 -3.20 -9.73 2.49
N SER A 82 -2.41 -9.31 1.49
CA SER A 82 -1.99 -10.19 0.41
C SER A 82 -1.22 -11.40 0.93
N THR A 83 -0.28 -11.18 1.85
CA THR A 83 0.48 -12.26 2.49
C THR A 83 -0.43 -13.17 3.32
N ALA A 84 -1.33 -12.60 4.12
CA ALA A 84 -2.31 -13.37 4.90
C ALA A 84 -3.23 -14.21 4.00
N LEU A 85 -3.69 -13.64 2.87
CA LEU A 85 -4.49 -14.37 1.89
C LEU A 85 -3.75 -15.60 1.34
N VAL A 86 -2.47 -15.44 1.00
CA VAL A 86 -1.64 -16.56 0.51
C VAL A 86 -1.50 -17.64 1.58
N HIS A 87 -1.25 -17.26 2.84
CA HIS A 87 -1.17 -18.22 3.95
C HIS A 87 -2.49 -18.96 4.15
N VAL A 88 -3.62 -18.25 4.21
CA VAL A 88 -4.93 -18.87 4.37
C VAL A 88 -5.22 -19.87 3.24
N VAL A 89 -4.91 -19.53 1.98
CA VAL A 89 -5.10 -20.44 0.85
C VAL A 89 -4.16 -21.65 0.95
N SER A 90 -2.88 -21.41 1.28
CA SER A 90 -1.89 -22.48 1.43
C SER A 90 -2.25 -23.49 2.53
N ASP A 91 -2.75 -22.99 3.66
CA ASP A 91 -3.09 -23.83 4.83
C ASP A 91 -4.39 -24.62 4.64
N ASN A 92 -5.25 -24.21 3.70
CA ASN A 92 -6.51 -24.88 3.38
C ASN A 92 -6.46 -25.67 2.07
N ASP A 93 -5.34 -25.67 1.35
CA ASP A 93 -5.21 -26.43 0.12
C ASP A 93 -5.04 -27.91 0.43
N ASP A 94 -5.64 -28.78 -0.38
CA ASP A 94 -5.57 -30.22 -0.22
C ASP A 94 -4.29 -30.84 -0.83
N GLU A 95 -4.13 -32.16 -0.70
CA GLU A 95 -2.96 -32.88 -1.22
C GLU A 95 -2.86 -32.79 -2.75
N GLU A 96 -3.98 -32.72 -3.45
CA GLU A 96 -4.08 -32.59 -4.91
C GLU A 96 -3.88 -31.14 -5.39
N LYS A 97 -3.72 -30.17 -4.49
CA LYS A 97 -3.51 -28.74 -4.80
C LYS A 97 -4.63 -28.11 -5.62
N HIS A 98 -5.87 -28.42 -5.30
CA HIS A 98 -7.02 -27.89 -6.03
C HIS A 98 -7.13 -26.38 -5.98
N MET A 99 -6.84 -25.71 -4.85
CA MET A 99 -6.86 -24.25 -4.78
C MET A 99 -5.80 -23.63 -5.67
N GLN A 100 -4.60 -24.19 -5.69
CA GLN A 100 -3.51 -23.76 -6.57
C GLN A 100 -3.88 -23.98 -8.05
N LEU A 101 -4.47 -25.11 -8.38
CA LEU A 101 -4.92 -25.44 -9.74
C LEU A 101 -6.00 -24.47 -10.24
N LEU A 102 -6.93 -24.08 -9.37
CA LEU A 102 -8.04 -23.19 -9.68
C LEU A 102 -7.68 -21.70 -9.58
N ALA A 103 -6.48 -21.35 -9.11
CA ALA A 103 -6.03 -19.97 -8.96
C ALA A 103 -6.01 -19.23 -10.30
N ALA A 104 -6.96 -18.29 -10.47
CA ALA A 104 -7.14 -17.47 -11.66
C ALA A 104 -6.71 -16.01 -11.43
N GLY A 105 -7.08 -15.09 -12.33
CA GLY A 105 -6.65 -13.69 -12.34
C GLY A 105 -6.82 -12.99 -10.99
N CYS A 106 -8.00 -13.10 -10.39
CA CYS A 106 -8.29 -12.43 -9.10
C CYS A 106 -7.26 -12.80 -8.01
N PHE A 107 -7.00 -14.10 -7.80
CA PHE A 107 -6.04 -14.53 -6.78
C PHE A 107 -4.61 -14.10 -7.15
N ARG A 108 -4.22 -14.23 -8.42
CA ARG A 108 -2.88 -13.84 -8.90
C ARG A 108 -2.64 -12.34 -8.72
N ASP A 109 -3.62 -11.51 -9.05
CA ASP A 109 -3.51 -10.05 -8.91
C ASP A 109 -3.39 -9.66 -7.42
N MET A 110 -4.24 -10.22 -6.57
CA MET A 110 -4.23 -9.93 -5.14
C MET A 110 -3.02 -10.49 -4.40
N SER A 111 -2.45 -11.62 -4.84
CA SER A 111 -1.30 -12.27 -4.20
C SER A 111 0.06 -11.82 -4.73
N ARG A 112 0.10 -11.07 -5.83
CA ARG A 112 1.34 -10.66 -6.50
C ARG A 112 2.34 -9.98 -5.55
N VAL A 113 1.87 -9.08 -4.72
CA VAL A 113 2.73 -8.31 -3.80
C VAL A 113 3.19 -9.11 -2.57
N ALA A 114 2.61 -10.28 -2.30
CA ALA A 114 3.08 -11.18 -1.24
C ALA A 114 4.49 -11.76 -1.51
N ALA A 115 4.97 -11.69 -2.74
CA ALA A 115 6.32 -12.13 -3.14
C ALA A 115 7.41 -11.05 -2.94
N SER A 116 7.14 -10.00 -2.20
CA SER A 116 8.09 -8.92 -1.91
C SER A 116 9.18 -9.36 -0.92
N SER A 117 10.30 -8.58 -0.84
CA SER A 117 11.45 -8.89 0.03
C SER A 117 11.05 -8.95 1.51
N PRO A 118 11.30 -10.09 2.21
CA PRO A 118 10.99 -10.24 3.63
C PRO A 118 11.71 -9.23 4.51
N GLU A 119 13.00 -8.97 4.25
CA GLU A 119 13.83 -8.08 5.04
C GLU A 119 13.34 -6.63 4.96
N MET A 120 12.95 -6.19 3.75
CA MET A 120 12.39 -4.85 3.54
C MET A 120 11.07 -4.71 4.29
N TRP A 121 10.19 -5.71 4.21
CA TRP A 121 8.87 -5.66 4.85
C TRP A 121 8.93 -5.74 6.36
N GLU A 122 9.89 -6.50 6.93
CA GLU A 122 10.16 -6.48 8.36
C GLU A 122 10.50 -5.06 8.82
N GLN A 123 11.40 -4.35 8.12
CA GLN A 123 11.78 -2.97 8.48
C GLN A 123 10.63 -1.99 8.34
N ILE A 124 9.80 -2.10 7.31
CA ILE A 124 8.60 -1.29 7.12
C ILE A 124 7.64 -1.49 8.30
N CYS A 125 7.37 -2.74 8.67
CA CYS A 125 6.46 -3.07 9.78
C CYS A 125 6.98 -2.57 11.12
N LEU A 126 8.29 -2.68 11.37
CA LEU A 126 8.90 -2.19 12.61
C LEU A 126 8.88 -0.65 12.70
N THR A 127 9.13 0.05 11.58
CA THR A 127 9.23 1.51 11.57
C THR A 127 7.89 2.23 11.57
N ASN A 128 6.83 1.63 11.00
CA ASN A 128 5.48 2.20 10.95
C ASN A 128 4.44 1.35 11.71
N SER A 129 4.87 0.62 12.73
CA SER A 129 4.06 -0.37 13.46
C SER A 129 2.74 0.19 13.99
N SER A 130 2.75 1.38 14.58
CA SER A 130 1.57 1.99 15.19
C SER A 130 0.47 2.30 14.17
N ALA A 131 0.84 2.92 13.03
CA ALA A 131 -0.14 3.23 11.98
C ALA A 131 -0.66 1.94 11.30
N ILE A 132 0.23 0.97 11.06
CA ILE A 132 -0.14 -0.34 10.50
C ILE A 132 -1.11 -1.06 11.43
N SER A 133 -0.81 -1.15 12.73
CA SER A 133 -1.67 -1.81 13.71
C SER A 133 -3.07 -1.20 13.75
N ASN A 134 -3.16 0.14 13.77
CA ASN A 134 -4.44 0.84 13.77
C ASN A 134 -5.29 0.57 12.51
N ILE A 135 -4.66 0.51 11.34
CA ILE A 135 -5.37 0.19 10.09
C ILE A 135 -5.76 -1.30 10.04
N LEU A 136 -4.91 -2.20 10.52
CA LEU A 136 -5.24 -3.63 10.62
C LEU A 136 -6.43 -3.88 11.54
N GLU A 137 -6.52 -3.19 12.68
CA GLU A 137 -7.67 -3.28 13.59
C GLU A 137 -8.97 -2.93 12.87
N GLN A 138 -9.00 -1.84 12.11
CA GLN A 138 -10.16 -1.46 11.29
C GLN A 138 -10.50 -2.53 10.21
N TYR A 139 -9.49 -3.17 9.62
CA TYR A 139 -9.72 -4.28 8.69
C TYR A 139 -10.31 -5.50 9.37
N ILE A 140 -9.84 -5.85 10.56
CA ILE A 140 -10.38 -6.97 11.34
C ILE A 140 -11.86 -6.72 11.64
N GLU A 141 -12.21 -5.55 12.16
CA GLU A 141 -13.60 -5.16 12.44
C GLU A 141 -14.48 -5.22 11.18
N MET A 142 -13.96 -4.76 10.05
CA MET A 142 -14.68 -4.83 8.76
C MET A 142 -14.89 -6.27 8.30
N LEU A 143 -13.87 -7.13 8.40
CA LEU A 143 -13.98 -8.54 8.02
C LEU A 143 -14.93 -9.30 8.93
N GLU A 144 -14.94 -9.02 10.24
CA GLU A 144 -15.90 -9.58 11.19
C GLU A 144 -17.34 -9.16 10.84
N THR A 145 -17.52 -7.87 10.49
CA THR A 145 -18.83 -7.35 10.06
C THR A 145 -19.30 -8.02 8.77
N ILE A 146 -18.42 -8.20 7.79
CA ILE A 146 -18.74 -8.90 6.53
C ILE A 146 -19.12 -10.35 6.84
N LYS A 147 -18.32 -11.06 7.64
CA LYS A 147 -18.57 -12.44 8.02
C LYS A 147 -19.92 -12.59 8.71
N ASP A 148 -20.22 -11.74 9.70
CA ASP A 148 -21.48 -11.78 10.46
C ASP A 148 -22.71 -11.60 9.54
N ASN A 149 -22.64 -10.68 8.57
CA ASN A 149 -23.73 -10.46 7.61
C ASN A 149 -23.86 -11.60 6.59
N ILE A 150 -22.77 -12.26 6.22
CA ILE A 150 -22.82 -13.48 5.39
C ILE A 150 -23.45 -14.62 6.17
N ASP A 151 -23.05 -14.86 7.41
CA ASP A 151 -23.60 -15.91 8.28
C ASP A 151 -25.11 -15.71 8.52
N LYS A 152 -25.54 -14.48 8.73
CA LYS A 152 -26.95 -14.09 8.88
C LYS A 152 -27.73 -14.05 7.56
N LYS A 153 -27.04 -14.19 6.43
CA LYS A 153 -27.63 -14.06 5.07
C LYS A 153 -28.40 -12.75 4.90
N THR A 154 -27.86 -11.64 5.41
CA THR A 154 -28.51 -10.32 5.39
C THR A 154 -28.74 -9.86 3.94
N PRO A 155 -30.01 -9.70 3.49
CA PRO A 155 -30.31 -9.33 2.11
C PRO A 155 -29.76 -7.93 1.78
N GLY A 156 -29.15 -7.76 0.61
CA GLY A 156 -28.67 -6.47 0.09
C GLY A 156 -27.38 -5.98 0.70
N TYR A 157 -26.88 -6.54 1.82
CA TYR A 157 -25.66 -6.05 2.48
C TYR A 157 -24.43 -6.10 1.56
N VAL A 158 -24.16 -7.26 0.95
CA VAL A 158 -22.99 -7.43 0.07
C VAL A 158 -23.09 -6.53 -1.16
N ALA A 159 -24.29 -6.41 -1.74
CA ALA A 159 -24.51 -5.53 -2.90
C ALA A 159 -24.20 -4.07 -2.55
N SER A 160 -24.71 -3.56 -1.43
CA SER A 160 -24.44 -2.20 -0.96
C SER A 160 -22.94 -1.98 -0.69
N LEU A 161 -22.25 -2.95 -0.07
CA LEU A 161 -20.80 -2.86 0.18
C LEU A 161 -20.01 -2.71 -1.14
N PHE A 162 -20.35 -3.48 -2.16
CA PHE A 162 -19.71 -3.39 -3.48
C PHE A 162 -20.03 -2.07 -4.21
N GLU A 163 -21.24 -1.55 -4.08
CA GLU A 163 -21.62 -0.25 -4.66
C GLU A 163 -20.79 0.89 -4.07
N MET A 164 -20.70 0.97 -2.74
CA MET A 164 -19.87 1.97 -2.05
C MET A 164 -18.39 1.87 -2.45
N SER A 165 -17.88 0.65 -2.54
CA SER A 165 -16.49 0.40 -2.94
C SER A 165 -16.23 0.83 -4.40
N ARG A 166 -17.18 0.58 -5.30
CA ARG A 166 -17.12 0.99 -6.72
C ARG A 166 -17.07 2.50 -6.85
N GLU A 167 -17.91 3.23 -6.12
CA GLU A 167 -17.94 4.69 -6.15
C GLU A 167 -16.58 5.28 -5.75
N TYR A 168 -16.01 4.80 -4.65
CA TYR A 168 -14.70 5.25 -4.21
C TYR A 168 -13.60 4.88 -5.21
N ARG A 169 -13.60 3.64 -5.73
CA ARG A 169 -12.61 3.17 -6.71
C ARG A 169 -12.64 4.02 -7.98
N ASN A 170 -13.82 4.34 -8.49
CA ASN A 170 -13.99 5.19 -9.69
C ASN A 170 -13.49 6.62 -9.43
N SER A 171 -13.61 7.14 -8.20
CA SER A 171 -13.08 8.46 -7.86
C SER A 171 -11.55 8.54 -7.89
N LEU A 172 -10.85 7.40 -7.74
CA LEU A 172 -9.39 7.37 -7.85
C LEU A 172 -8.94 7.53 -9.31
N GLU A 173 -9.64 6.91 -10.24
CA GLU A 173 -9.32 7.01 -11.68
C GLU A 173 -9.51 8.42 -12.22
N SER A 174 -10.53 9.13 -11.74
CA SER A 174 -10.76 10.53 -12.14
C SER A 174 -9.66 11.49 -11.69
N ARG A 175 -8.91 11.15 -10.64
CA ARG A 175 -7.77 11.93 -10.13
C ARG A 175 -6.42 11.58 -10.78
N HIS A 176 -6.37 10.51 -11.58
CA HIS A 176 -5.18 10.00 -12.24
C HIS A 176 -5.53 9.50 -13.65
N PRO A 177 -5.92 10.42 -14.57
CA PRO A 177 -6.40 10.03 -15.90
C PRO A 177 -5.35 9.44 -16.84
N GLU A 178 -4.09 9.28 -16.40
CA GLU A 178 -3.01 8.77 -17.26
C GLU A 178 -2.22 7.65 -16.55
N HIS A 179 -2.67 6.43 -16.75
CA HIS A 179 -1.81 5.23 -16.75
C HIS A 179 -2.34 4.24 -17.77
#